data_6b05126f8af1096e5f0a732b4d455e4c
#
_entry.id   6b05126f8af1096e5f0a732b4d455e4c
#
_cell.length_a   1.000
_cell.length_b   1.000
_cell.length_c   1.000
_cell.angle_alpha   90.00
_cell.angle_beta   90.00
_cell.angle_gamma   90.00
#
_symmetry.space_group_name_H-M   'P 1'
#
loop_
_entity.id
_entity.type
_entity.pdbx_description
1 polymer ?
#
loop_
_entity_poly.entity_id
_entity_poly.type
_entity_poly.pdbx_seq_one_letter_code
_entity_poly.pdbx_strand_id
1 'polypeptide(L)'
;MFPSRKKIKMNEIRKDIHSKLLALSKDIKDIHISELHNQNRLDEMIINHEQLDFDYSKQRISNNILDYLLQIPDQINLRDSLNALFGGTLKNPSENRLVSHTLYRNKTSPESLQLIITEREKIKNFLKQKSFNSKFKNLVCLSIGGSRLGPELLSEFQSTDGPVNIFYCSSYDLIELNDVLRNCKQHETLVFASSKSFETSEVLKNLDHLKSWFEKNPDINFQDHLYGISANAHAMNSFGIKESNQFLLLDSLGGRFSIWSSISLPAFINSDFSSYLDLLEGAQLADRHTNSASWESNIPVIMALLSIWNTSALNINNHGIFTYNFRLRSLTKYIAQMSMESNGKSINFESQSSPFLTSPLIWGGYGIESQHSTFQWLMQGKTETSC
;
A
#
# COMPACT_ATOMS: atom_id res chain seq x y z
N MET A 1 -15.21 16.49 27.67
CA MET A 1 -16.15 16.82 26.58
C MET A 1 -17.03 15.59 26.33
N PHE A 2 -18.33 15.64 26.57
CA PHE A 2 -19.22 14.49 26.39
C PHE A 2 -19.34 14.17 24.88
N PRO A 3 -19.32 12.89 24.48
CA PRO A 3 -19.50 12.51 23.10
C PRO A 3 -20.90 12.92 22.59
N SER A 4 -20.99 13.33 21.32
CA SER A 4 -22.28 13.69 20.73
C SER A 4 -23.21 12.46 20.68
N ARG A 5 -24.55 12.68 20.72
CA ARG A 5 -25.55 11.60 20.61
C ARG A 5 -25.33 10.68 19.41
N LYS A 6 -24.84 11.22 18.28
CA LYS A 6 -24.51 10.44 17.07
C LYS A 6 -23.33 9.49 17.29
N LYS A 7 -22.32 9.87 18.09
CA LYS A 7 -21.16 9.03 18.44
C LYS A 7 -21.52 7.90 19.41
N ILE A 8 -22.35 8.20 20.41
CA ILE A 8 -22.85 7.17 21.35
C ILE A 8 -23.60 6.08 20.58
N LYS A 9 -24.51 6.46 19.68
CA LYS A 9 -25.28 5.53 18.85
C LYS A 9 -24.36 4.64 17.99
N MET A 10 -23.28 5.17 17.41
CA MET A 10 -22.36 4.40 16.58
C MET A 10 -21.58 3.34 17.38
N ASN A 11 -21.20 3.63 18.63
CA ASN A 11 -20.53 2.67 19.48
C ASN A 11 -21.45 1.54 19.94
N GLU A 12 -22.73 1.82 20.15
CA GLU A 12 -23.77 0.81 20.40
C GLU A 12 -23.91 -0.12 19.19
N ILE A 13 -24.07 0.44 17.99
CA ILE A 13 -24.16 -0.36 16.74
C ILE A 13 -22.95 -1.28 16.61
N ARG A 14 -21.72 -0.79 16.84
CA ARG A 14 -20.51 -1.63 16.76
C ARG A 14 -20.51 -2.79 17.76
N LYS A 15 -20.97 -2.55 18.98
CA LYS A 15 -21.08 -3.61 19.99
C LYS A 15 -22.15 -4.65 19.62
N ASP A 16 -23.26 -4.19 19.08
CA ASP A 16 -24.35 -5.09 18.62
C ASP A 16 -23.87 -5.96 17.44
N ILE A 17 -23.20 -5.37 16.45
CA ILE A 17 -22.57 -6.12 15.36
C ILE A 17 -21.60 -7.16 15.91
N HIS A 18 -20.69 -6.80 16.79
CA HIS A 18 -19.72 -7.74 17.36
C HIS A 18 -20.39 -8.88 18.11
N SER A 19 -21.40 -8.58 18.94
CA SER A 19 -22.19 -9.59 19.68
C SER A 19 -22.89 -10.56 18.75
N LYS A 20 -23.45 -10.05 17.64
CA LYS A 20 -24.13 -10.87 16.65
C LYS A 20 -23.17 -11.77 15.87
N LEU A 21 -21.98 -11.23 15.49
CA LEU A 21 -20.93 -12.03 14.84
C LEU A 21 -20.45 -13.18 15.74
N LEU A 22 -20.24 -12.93 17.04
CA LEU A 22 -19.90 -13.97 18.02
C LEU A 22 -21.01 -15.01 18.20
N ALA A 23 -22.27 -14.61 18.10
CA ALA A 23 -23.39 -15.57 18.15
C ALA A 23 -23.40 -16.48 16.92
N LEU A 24 -23.26 -15.89 15.72
CA LEU A 24 -23.24 -16.63 14.45
C LEU A 24 -22.03 -17.56 14.32
N SER A 25 -20.89 -17.21 14.92
CA SER A 25 -19.69 -18.06 14.86
C SER A 25 -19.84 -19.41 15.55
N LYS A 26 -20.72 -19.49 16.57
CA LYS A 26 -20.97 -20.75 17.31
C LYS A 26 -21.49 -21.87 16.42
N ASP A 27 -22.23 -21.50 15.38
CA ASP A 27 -22.86 -22.46 14.48
C ASP A 27 -21.91 -23.04 13.43
N ILE A 28 -20.74 -22.41 13.21
CA ILE A 28 -19.86 -22.77 12.09
C ILE A 28 -18.38 -22.98 12.48
N LYS A 29 -17.94 -22.51 13.65
CA LYS A 29 -16.52 -22.55 14.03
C LYS A 29 -15.92 -23.96 14.08
N ASP A 30 -16.73 -24.95 14.40
CA ASP A 30 -16.33 -26.36 14.56
C ASP A 30 -16.58 -27.17 13.27
N ILE A 31 -17.18 -26.57 12.23
CA ILE A 31 -17.41 -27.22 10.94
C ILE A 31 -16.13 -27.19 10.12
N HIS A 32 -15.68 -28.35 9.64
CA HIS A 32 -14.53 -28.40 8.75
C HIS A 32 -14.89 -27.77 7.39
N ILE A 33 -13.97 -27.01 6.80
CA ILE A 33 -14.24 -26.26 5.59
C ILE A 33 -14.66 -27.16 4.40
N SER A 34 -14.17 -28.40 4.35
CA SER A 34 -14.54 -29.37 3.33
C SER A 34 -16.02 -29.76 3.38
N GLU A 35 -16.69 -29.64 4.54
CA GLU A 35 -18.11 -29.92 4.68
C GLU A 35 -18.98 -28.80 4.08
N LEU A 36 -18.43 -27.59 3.99
CA LEU A 36 -19.07 -26.45 3.37
C LEU A 36 -18.90 -26.45 1.84
N HIS A 37 -17.95 -27.21 1.32
CA HIS A 37 -17.55 -27.14 -0.08
C HIS A 37 -18.49 -27.95 -0.98
N ASN A 38 -19.15 -27.29 -1.93
CA ASN A 38 -19.98 -27.89 -2.98
C ASN A 38 -19.99 -27.01 -4.23
N GLN A 39 -20.51 -27.53 -5.36
CA GLN A 39 -20.49 -26.81 -6.63
C GLN A 39 -21.32 -25.52 -6.60
N ASN A 40 -22.48 -25.52 -5.96
CA ASN A 40 -23.32 -24.31 -5.88
C ASN A 40 -22.58 -23.18 -5.18
N ARG A 41 -21.83 -23.50 -4.10
CA ARG A 41 -21.04 -22.52 -3.37
C ARG A 41 -19.91 -21.93 -4.23
N LEU A 42 -19.28 -22.71 -5.09
CA LEU A 42 -18.29 -22.19 -6.04
C LEU A 42 -18.92 -21.18 -6.98
N ASP A 43 -20.12 -21.47 -7.50
CA ASP A 43 -20.81 -20.58 -8.45
C ASP A 43 -21.32 -19.29 -7.77
N GLU A 44 -21.73 -19.38 -6.49
CA GLU A 44 -22.30 -18.26 -5.73
C GLU A 44 -21.25 -17.33 -5.10
N MET A 45 -20.04 -17.83 -4.83
CA MET A 45 -18.99 -17.09 -4.08
C MET A 45 -17.77 -16.73 -4.92
N ILE A 46 -18.00 -16.47 -6.20
CA ILE A 46 -17.03 -15.90 -7.13
C ILE A 46 -17.57 -14.57 -7.65
N ILE A 47 -16.74 -13.54 -7.62
CA ILE A 47 -17.04 -12.25 -8.24
C ILE A 47 -16.05 -12.03 -9.37
N ASN A 48 -16.59 -11.90 -10.58
CA ASN A 48 -15.83 -11.54 -11.77
C ASN A 48 -15.95 -10.03 -12.01
N HIS A 49 -14.83 -9.34 -12.06
CA HIS A 49 -14.79 -7.91 -12.35
C HIS A 49 -13.58 -7.59 -13.23
N GLU A 50 -13.84 -7.11 -14.45
CA GLU A 50 -12.81 -6.85 -15.46
C GLU A 50 -11.93 -8.10 -15.70
N GLN A 51 -10.65 -8.05 -15.37
CA GLN A 51 -9.71 -9.18 -15.49
C GLN A 51 -9.41 -9.85 -14.13
N LEU A 52 -10.22 -9.59 -13.12
CA LEU A 52 -10.04 -10.10 -11.77
C LEU A 52 -11.19 -11.04 -11.41
N ASP A 53 -10.84 -12.26 -11.02
CA ASP A 53 -11.75 -13.23 -10.42
C ASP A 53 -11.45 -13.32 -8.93
N PHE A 54 -12.43 -12.99 -8.10
CA PHE A 54 -12.32 -13.07 -6.65
C PHE A 54 -13.15 -14.25 -6.12
N ASP A 55 -12.48 -15.37 -5.83
CA ASP A 55 -13.06 -16.57 -5.24
C ASP A 55 -12.89 -16.56 -3.72
N TYR A 56 -14.00 -16.47 -2.99
CA TYR A 56 -14.05 -16.59 -1.53
C TYR A 56 -14.85 -17.81 -1.05
N SER A 57 -15.12 -18.76 -1.94
CA SER A 57 -15.89 -19.99 -1.64
C SER A 57 -15.26 -20.84 -0.53
N LYS A 58 -13.95 -20.71 -0.29
CA LYS A 58 -13.21 -21.44 0.75
C LYS A 58 -13.16 -20.74 2.10
N GLN A 59 -13.88 -19.63 2.26
CA GLN A 59 -14.02 -19.00 3.58
C GLN A 59 -15.02 -19.78 4.46
N ARG A 60 -14.78 -19.82 5.78
CA ARG A 60 -15.68 -20.50 6.73
C ARG A 60 -16.89 -19.60 7.04
N ILE A 61 -17.81 -19.54 6.09
CA ILE A 61 -19.08 -18.80 6.16
C ILE A 61 -20.24 -19.63 5.57
N SER A 62 -21.46 -19.43 6.05
CA SER A 62 -22.68 -19.88 5.41
C SER A 62 -23.38 -18.71 4.71
N ASN A 63 -24.37 -19.00 3.86
CA ASN A 63 -25.15 -17.94 3.21
C ASN A 63 -25.83 -17.03 4.24
N ASN A 64 -26.38 -17.56 5.33
CA ASN A 64 -26.96 -16.77 6.42
C ASN A 64 -25.93 -15.83 7.10
N ILE A 65 -24.67 -16.26 7.24
CA ILE A 65 -23.61 -15.41 7.75
C ILE A 65 -23.27 -14.33 6.73
N LEU A 66 -23.14 -14.69 5.46
CA LEU A 66 -22.88 -13.73 4.38
C LEU A 66 -23.97 -12.66 4.29
N ASP A 67 -25.25 -13.07 4.34
CA ASP A 67 -26.39 -12.16 4.33
C ASP A 67 -26.34 -11.14 5.48
N TYR A 68 -25.93 -11.59 6.66
CA TYR A 68 -25.72 -10.66 7.79
C TYR A 68 -24.53 -9.74 7.59
N LEU A 69 -23.40 -10.26 7.12
CA LEU A 69 -22.20 -9.45 6.84
C LEU A 69 -22.50 -8.33 5.84
N LEU A 70 -23.28 -8.62 4.79
CA LEU A 70 -23.68 -7.66 3.76
C LEU A 70 -24.61 -6.54 4.27
N GLN A 71 -25.24 -6.70 5.44
CA GLN A 71 -26.01 -5.63 6.08
C GLN A 71 -25.14 -4.63 6.87
N ILE A 72 -23.93 -5.02 7.26
CA ILE A 72 -23.04 -4.19 8.08
C ILE A 72 -22.67 -2.85 7.41
N PRO A 73 -22.33 -2.79 6.11
CA PRO A 73 -22.02 -1.55 5.44
C PRO A 73 -23.08 -0.45 5.59
N ASP A 74 -24.34 -0.82 5.48
CA ASP A 74 -25.46 0.13 5.63
C ASP A 74 -25.66 0.54 7.09
N GLN A 75 -25.52 -0.38 8.04
CA GLN A 75 -25.60 -0.07 9.48
C GLN A 75 -24.57 0.96 9.94
N ILE A 76 -23.38 0.98 9.30
CA ILE A 76 -22.30 1.94 9.61
C ILE A 76 -22.24 3.13 8.66
N ASN A 77 -23.19 3.27 7.73
CA ASN A 77 -23.20 4.29 6.67
C ASN A 77 -21.88 4.32 5.85
N LEU A 78 -21.41 3.14 5.43
CA LEU A 78 -20.15 3.01 4.70
C LEU A 78 -20.15 3.80 3.38
N ARG A 79 -21.28 3.85 2.67
CA ARG A 79 -21.42 4.57 1.40
C ARG A 79 -21.09 6.06 1.54
N ASP A 80 -21.53 6.71 2.60
CA ASP A 80 -21.21 8.13 2.87
C ASP A 80 -19.70 8.32 3.09
N SER A 81 -19.06 7.38 3.79
CA SER A 81 -17.61 7.40 4.04
C SER A 81 -16.82 7.19 2.75
N LEU A 82 -17.25 6.28 1.87
CA LEU A 82 -16.65 6.07 0.55
C LEU A 82 -16.83 7.29 -0.36
N ASN A 83 -18.02 7.88 -0.39
CA ASN A 83 -18.27 9.11 -1.13
C ASN A 83 -17.37 10.25 -0.65
N ALA A 84 -17.17 10.41 0.67
CA ALA A 84 -16.26 11.41 1.22
C ALA A 84 -14.79 11.11 0.89
N LEU A 85 -14.38 9.83 0.87
CA LEU A 85 -13.03 9.41 0.51
C LEU A 85 -12.73 9.74 -0.96
N PHE A 86 -13.58 9.26 -1.87
CA PHE A 86 -13.37 9.45 -3.31
C PHE A 86 -13.65 10.87 -3.77
N GLY A 87 -14.51 11.60 -3.07
CA GLY A 87 -14.74 13.03 -3.25
C GLY A 87 -13.65 13.94 -2.66
N GLY A 88 -12.63 13.36 -1.99
CA GLY A 88 -11.49 14.09 -1.43
C GLY A 88 -11.84 14.99 -0.23
N THR A 89 -12.95 14.71 0.46
CA THR A 89 -13.41 15.49 1.63
C THR A 89 -13.20 14.76 2.96
N LEU A 90 -12.85 13.45 2.91
CA LEU A 90 -12.60 12.66 4.11
C LEU A 90 -11.36 13.17 4.84
N LYS A 91 -11.50 13.38 6.15
CA LYS A 91 -10.40 13.74 7.03
C LYS A 91 -10.04 12.59 7.97
N ASN A 92 -8.75 12.36 8.15
CA ASN A 92 -8.25 11.56 9.26
C ASN A 92 -8.40 12.36 10.56
N PRO A 93 -9.26 11.94 11.50
CA PRO A 93 -9.55 12.73 12.69
C PRO A 93 -8.38 12.78 13.68
N SER A 94 -7.45 11.82 13.67
CA SER A 94 -6.29 11.82 14.56
C SER A 94 -5.22 12.84 14.14
N GLU A 95 -5.09 13.10 12.84
CA GLU A 95 -4.11 14.04 12.29
C GLU A 95 -4.73 15.35 11.82
N ASN A 96 -6.06 15.43 11.79
CA ASN A 96 -6.86 16.54 11.22
C ASN A 96 -6.44 16.91 9.78
N ARG A 97 -6.03 15.92 9.00
CA ARG A 97 -5.58 16.06 7.60
C ARG A 97 -6.53 15.36 6.65
N LEU A 98 -6.63 15.85 5.42
CA LEU A 98 -7.35 15.15 4.35
C LEU A 98 -6.71 13.79 4.06
N VAL A 99 -7.54 12.84 3.63
CA VAL A 99 -7.11 11.56 3.06
C VAL A 99 -7.02 11.72 1.55
N SER A 100 -5.82 11.89 1.01
CA SER A 100 -5.63 12.39 -0.35
C SER A 100 -5.09 11.37 -1.36
N HIS A 101 -4.87 10.11 -0.96
CA HIS A 101 -4.27 9.12 -1.87
C HIS A 101 -5.12 8.83 -3.11
N THR A 102 -6.46 8.87 -3.00
CA THR A 102 -7.38 8.67 -4.13
C THR A 102 -7.31 9.79 -5.15
N LEU A 103 -6.93 11.02 -4.72
CA LEU A 103 -6.82 12.17 -5.60
C LEU A 103 -5.71 12.02 -6.64
N TYR A 104 -4.63 11.30 -6.30
CA TYR A 104 -3.54 11.01 -7.23
C TYR A 104 -3.96 10.11 -8.41
N ARG A 105 -5.05 9.36 -8.27
CA ARG A 105 -5.58 8.45 -9.30
C ARG A 105 -6.61 9.11 -10.21
N ASN A 106 -7.22 10.22 -9.77
CA ASN A 106 -8.25 10.91 -10.55
C ASN A 106 -7.65 11.72 -11.71
N LYS A 107 -8.31 11.64 -12.89
CA LYS A 107 -7.95 12.45 -14.08
C LYS A 107 -8.53 13.86 -14.00
N THR A 108 -9.64 14.04 -13.28
CA THR A 108 -10.35 15.33 -13.10
C THR A 108 -10.13 15.85 -11.68
N SER A 109 -9.47 16.97 -11.57
CA SER A 109 -9.03 17.49 -10.29
C SER A 109 -9.54 18.89 -10.03
N PRO A 110 -10.10 19.20 -8.82
CA PRO A 110 -10.30 20.55 -8.36
C PRO A 110 -8.96 21.33 -8.32
N GLU A 111 -9.02 22.65 -8.26
CA GLU A 111 -7.83 23.54 -8.18
C GLU A 111 -6.84 23.18 -7.07
N SER A 112 -7.32 22.58 -5.97
CA SER A 112 -6.47 22.04 -4.88
C SER A 112 -5.50 20.94 -5.32
N LEU A 113 -5.61 20.44 -6.54
CA LEU A 113 -4.80 19.38 -7.12
C LEU A 113 -3.80 19.89 -8.16
N GLN A 114 -3.61 21.20 -8.28
CA GLN A 114 -2.63 21.80 -9.19
C GLN A 114 -1.23 21.21 -8.95
N LEU A 115 -0.87 20.92 -7.69
CA LEU A 115 0.39 20.25 -7.36
C LEU A 115 0.49 18.87 -8.03
N ILE A 116 -0.56 18.04 -7.94
CA ILE A 116 -0.54 16.69 -8.54
C ILE A 116 -0.40 16.77 -10.06
N ILE A 117 -1.08 17.71 -10.70
CA ILE A 117 -0.98 17.94 -12.15
C ILE A 117 0.44 18.36 -12.52
N THR A 118 0.98 19.33 -11.82
CA THR A 118 2.35 19.83 -12.04
C THR A 118 3.39 18.72 -11.86
N GLU A 119 3.28 17.95 -10.78
CA GLU A 119 4.20 16.85 -10.52
C GLU A 119 4.07 15.73 -11.55
N ARG A 120 2.86 15.45 -12.04
CA ARG A 120 2.64 14.48 -13.11
C ARG A 120 3.30 14.91 -14.43
N GLU A 121 3.25 16.18 -14.78
CA GLU A 121 4.00 16.71 -15.95
C GLU A 121 5.51 16.67 -15.72
N LYS A 122 6.01 16.90 -14.49
CA LYS A 122 7.43 16.71 -14.17
C LYS A 122 7.85 15.24 -14.34
N ILE A 123 7.06 14.28 -13.84
CA ILE A 123 7.31 12.84 -14.03
C ILE A 123 7.38 12.51 -15.52
N LYS A 124 6.41 12.98 -16.30
CA LYS A 124 6.36 12.78 -17.76
C LYS A 124 7.61 13.33 -18.46
N ASN A 125 8.00 14.57 -18.11
CA ASN A 125 9.18 15.21 -18.69
C ASN A 125 10.46 14.50 -18.30
N PHE A 126 10.58 14.04 -17.05
CA PHE A 126 11.70 13.25 -16.58
C PHE A 126 11.83 11.94 -17.36
N LEU A 127 10.76 11.15 -17.45
CA LEU A 127 10.77 9.84 -18.15
C LEU A 127 10.97 9.97 -19.66
N LYS A 128 10.67 11.12 -20.26
CA LYS A 128 10.94 11.40 -21.69
C LYS A 128 12.40 11.72 -22.01
N GLN A 129 13.22 12.02 -21.00
CA GLN A 129 14.63 12.35 -21.22
C GLN A 129 15.44 11.11 -21.57
N LYS A 130 15.40 10.68 -22.83
CA LYS A 130 16.17 9.52 -23.34
C LYS A 130 17.67 9.58 -23.04
N SER A 131 18.21 10.77 -22.78
CA SER A 131 19.61 10.98 -22.35
C SER A 131 19.92 10.34 -20.98
N PHE A 132 18.94 10.10 -20.13
CA PHE A 132 19.16 9.41 -18.86
C PHE A 132 19.65 7.98 -19.09
N ASN A 133 18.97 7.21 -19.92
CA ASN A 133 19.29 5.80 -20.16
C ASN A 133 20.65 5.60 -20.88
N SER A 134 21.17 6.63 -21.56
CA SER A 134 22.50 6.59 -22.18
C SER A 134 23.60 7.01 -21.22
N LYS A 135 23.31 7.87 -20.22
CA LYS A 135 24.29 8.40 -19.26
C LYS A 135 24.36 7.57 -17.99
N PHE A 136 23.20 7.21 -17.42
CA PHE A 136 23.12 6.55 -16.12
C PHE A 136 22.84 5.06 -16.28
N LYS A 137 23.64 4.24 -15.59
CA LYS A 137 23.49 2.77 -15.53
C LYS A 137 22.98 2.28 -14.19
N ASN A 138 23.05 3.14 -13.16
CA ASN A 138 22.66 2.78 -11.81
C ASN A 138 21.77 3.89 -11.23
N LEU A 139 20.70 3.47 -10.56
CA LEU A 139 19.81 4.30 -9.78
C LEU A 139 19.84 3.81 -8.33
N VAL A 140 20.31 4.63 -7.42
CA VAL A 140 20.31 4.36 -5.97
C VAL A 140 19.17 5.12 -5.33
N CYS A 141 18.19 4.38 -4.80
CA CYS A 141 17.01 4.92 -4.12
C CYS A 141 17.20 4.83 -2.61
N LEU A 142 17.38 5.96 -1.96
CA LEU A 142 17.43 6.07 -0.50
C LEU A 142 16.01 6.29 0.02
N SER A 143 15.41 5.26 0.59
CA SER A 143 14.02 5.31 1.04
C SER A 143 13.73 4.22 2.05
N ILE A 144 12.72 4.41 2.91
CA ILE A 144 12.32 3.43 3.92
C ILE A 144 10.79 3.36 4.02
N GLY A 145 10.26 2.23 4.49
CA GLY A 145 8.85 2.03 4.75
C GLY A 145 7.99 2.25 3.49
N GLY A 146 6.97 3.10 3.59
CA GLY A 146 6.06 3.37 2.48
C GLY A 146 6.70 4.04 1.26
N SER A 147 7.80 4.74 1.45
CA SER A 147 8.57 5.32 0.34
C SER A 147 9.46 4.30 -0.39
N ARG A 148 9.65 3.09 0.18
CA ARG A 148 10.42 1.98 -0.43
C ARG A 148 9.52 0.87 -0.93
N LEU A 149 8.65 0.31 -0.07
CA LEU A 149 7.98 -0.97 -0.35
C LEU A 149 7.09 -0.93 -1.60
N GLY A 150 6.37 0.18 -1.82
CA GLY A 150 5.56 0.36 -3.03
C GLY A 150 6.40 0.47 -4.30
N PRO A 151 7.37 1.39 -4.37
CA PRO A 151 8.29 1.50 -5.50
C PRO A 151 9.10 0.23 -5.79
N GLU A 152 9.59 -0.47 -4.76
CA GLU A 152 10.31 -1.74 -4.90
C GLU A 152 9.42 -2.81 -5.54
N LEU A 153 8.17 -2.96 -5.06
CA LEU A 153 7.17 -3.85 -5.67
C LEU A 153 6.92 -3.52 -7.15
N LEU A 154 6.77 -2.25 -7.49
CA LEU A 154 6.56 -1.82 -8.86
C LEU A 154 7.78 -2.06 -9.74
N SER A 155 9.00 -1.85 -9.22
CA SER A 155 10.23 -2.16 -9.96
C SER A 155 10.37 -3.65 -10.25
N GLU A 156 9.95 -4.51 -9.32
CA GLU A 156 9.91 -5.96 -9.53
C GLU A 156 8.80 -6.38 -10.52
N PHE A 157 7.69 -5.66 -10.53
CA PHE A 157 6.58 -5.91 -11.45
C PHE A 157 6.92 -5.50 -12.89
N GLN A 158 7.63 -4.37 -13.06
CA GLN A 158 8.11 -3.94 -14.37
C GLN A 158 9.17 -4.90 -14.92
N SER A 159 9.49 -4.81 -16.20
CA SER A 159 10.56 -5.61 -16.79
C SER A 159 11.92 -5.24 -16.18
N THR A 160 12.71 -6.26 -15.85
CA THR A 160 14.10 -6.08 -15.39
C THR A 160 15.07 -5.85 -16.54
N ASP A 161 14.61 -5.90 -17.79
CA ASP A 161 15.46 -5.84 -18.99
C ASP A 161 15.83 -4.41 -19.42
N GLY A 162 15.65 -3.44 -18.54
CA GLY A 162 16.01 -2.06 -18.79
C GLY A 162 17.51 -1.77 -18.59
N PRO A 163 18.01 -0.68 -19.20
CA PRO A 163 19.44 -0.33 -19.16
C PRO A 163 19.94 0.17 -17.80
N VAL A 164 19.04 0.46 -16.85
CA VAL A 164 19.35 1.02 -15.54
C VAL A 164 19.11 0.01 -14.43
N ASN A 165 20.16 -0.30 -13.65
CA ASN A 165 20.01 -1.10 -12.43
C ASN A 165 19.40 -0.24 -11.32
N ILE A 166 18.35 -0.71 -10.66
CA ILE A 166 17.66 0.02 -9.58
C ILE A 166 17.97 -0.67 -8.25
N PHE A 167 18.51 0.10 -7.30
CA PHE A 167 18.86 -0.37 -5.97
C PHE A 167 18.08 0.43 -4.92
N TYR A 168 17.42 -0.26 -4.01
CA TYR A 168 16.71 0.33 -2.87
C TYR A 168 17.51 0.13 -1.60
N CYS A 169 18.00 1.21 -0.99
CA CYS A 169 18.82 1.19 0.22
C CYS A 169 18.07 1.88 1.37
N SER A 170 17.97 1.19 2.51
CA SER A 170 17.28 1.67 3.71
C SER A 170 18.05 1.41 5.00
N SER A 171 19.12 0.62 4.95
CA SER A 171 19.84 0.21 6.15
C SER A 171 20.57 1.39 6.80
N TYR A 172 20.52 1.44 8.14
CA TYR A 172 21.22 2.44 8.93
C TYR A 172 22.71 2.13 9.11
N ASP A 173 23.10 0.86 8.94
CA ASP A 173 24.49 0.40 9.14
C ASP A 173 25.41 0.62 7.92
N LEU A 174 24.88 1.15 6.82
CA LEU A 174 25.58 1.42 5.58
C LEU A 174 26.12 0.19 4.83
N ILE A 175 25.97 -1.02 5.32
CA ILE A 175 26.47 -2.23 4.63
C ILE A 175 25.76 -2.39 3.29
N GLU A 176 24.42 -2.34 3.29
CA GLU A 176 23.60 -2.41 2.08
C GLU A 176 24.05 -1.39 1.01
N LEU A 177 24.24 -0.14 1.42
CA LEU A 177 24.67 0.92 0.52
C LEU A 177 26.10 0.69 0.00
N ASN A 178 27.05 0.32 0.86
CA ASN A 178 28.43 0.06 0.45
C ASN A 178 28.52 -1.11 -0.54
N ASP A 179 27.74 -2.16 -0.36
CA ASP A 179 27.70 -3.30 -1.28
C ASP A 179 27.21 -2.89 -2.66
N VAL A 180 26.18 -2.04 -2.74
CA VAL A 180 25.72 -1.43 -3.99
C VAL A 180 26.80 -0.58 -4.63
N LEU A 181 27.44 0.32 -3.86
CA LEU A 181 28.43 1.28 -4.38
C LEU A 181 29.71 0.63 -4.91
N ARG A 182 30.07 -0.58 -4.45
CA ARG A 182 31.22 -1.34 -5.02
C ARG A 182 31.06 -1.61 -6.51
N ASN A 183 29.82 -1.71 -6.99
CA ASN A 183 29.51 -2.00 -8.38
C ASN A 183 29.08 -0.76 -9.17
N CYS A 184 29.12 0.41 -8.55
CA CYS A 184 28.69 1.67 -9.15
C CYS A 184 29.88 2.59 -9.47
N LYS A 185 29.77 3.37 -10.56
CA LYS A 185 30.67 4.48 -10.86
C LYS A 185 29.91 5.78 -10.69
N GLN A 186 30.53 6.80 -10.08
CA GLN A 186 29.87 8.07 -9.75
C GLN A 186 29.19 8.71 -10.97
N HIS A 187 29.90 8.82 -12.09
CA HIS A 187 29.40 9.48 -13.31
C HIS A 187 28.25 8.72 -14.00
N GLU A 188 28.05 7.44 -13.69
CA GLU A 188 26.98 6.58 -14.21
C GLU A 188 25.86 6.34 -13.17
N THR A 189 25.89 7.00 -12.02
CA THR A 189 24.95 6.74 -10.90
C THR A 189 24.05 7.94 -10.65
N LEU A 190 22.76 7.70 -10.63
CA LEU A 190 21.71 8.63 -10.25
C LEU A 190 21.24 8.29 -8.83
N VAL A 191 20.85 9.29 -8.03
CA VAL A 191 20.39 9.14 -6.65
C VAL A 191 19.01 9.74 -6.49
N PHE A 192 18.07 8.97 -5.95
CA PHE A 192 16.81 9.46 -5.47
C PHE A 192 16.72 9.33 -3.95
N ALA A 193 16.51 10.45 -3.27
CA ALA A 193 16.25 10.48 -1.84
C ALA A 193 14.77 10.75 -1.60
N SER A 194 14.07 9.76 -1.04
CA SER A 194 12.62 9.78 -0.90
C SER A 194 12.21 9.68 0.56
N SER A 195 11.67 10.75 1.11
CA SER A 195 11.12 10.81 2.47
C SER A 195 10.08 11.90 2.56
N LYS A 196 8.91 11.59 3.16
CA LYS A 196 7.80 12.55 3.26
C LYS A 196 8.24 13.85 3.97
N SER A 197 8.92 13.77 5.10
CA SER A 197 9.41 14.93 5.87
C SER A 197 10.78 15.43 5.40
N PHE A 198 11.53 14.60 4.69
CA PHE A 198 12.95 14.77 4.40
C PHE A 198 13.83 14.97 5.66
N GLU A 199 13.39 14.37 6.77
CA GLU A 199 14.06 14.40 8.09
C GLU A 199 14.34 12.99 8.62
N THR A 200 14.06 11.96 7.81
CA THR A 200 14.25 10.55 8.19
C THR A 200 15.75 10.27 8.35
N SER A 201 16.18 9.90 9.55
CA SER A 201 17.59 9.74 9.93
C SER A 201 18.34 8.76 9.04
N GLU A 202 17.71 7.65 8.66
CA GLU A 202 18.29 6.63 7.78
C GLU A 202 18.55 7.18 6.37
N VAL A 203 17.61 7.96 5.84
CA VAL A 203 17.77 8.59 4.51
C VAL A 203 18.88 9.64 4.54
N LEU A 204 18.90 10.51 5.54
CA LEU A 204 19.92 11.57 5.67
C LEU A 204 21.31 11.00 5.88
N LYS A 205 21.47 9.99 6.74
CA LYS A 205 22.78 9.33 6.95
C LYS A 205 23.31 8.67 5.67
N ASN A 206 22.45 7.99 4.94
CA ASN A 206 22.82 7.41 3.65
C ASN A 206 23.17 8.48 2.61
N LEU A 207 22.45 9.62 2.61
CA LEU A 207 22.77 10.77 1.75
C LEU A 207 24.13 11.37 2.05
N ASP A 208 24.49 11.58 3.31
CA ASP A 208 25.79 12.10 3.72
C ASP A 208 26.92 11.13 3.31
N HIS A 209 26.67 9.82 3.43
CA HIS A 209 27.64 8.81 2.97
C HIS A 209 27.79 8.83 1.44
N LEU A 210 26.71 8.92 0.69
CA LEU A 210 26.74 9.07 -0.77
C LEU A 210 27.46 10.34 -1.20
N LYS A 211 27.18 11.47 -0.55
CA LYS A 211 27.87 12.73 -0.81
C LYS A 211 29.39 12.55 -0.68
N SER A 212 29.83 11.94 0.43
CA SER A 212 31.28 11.64 0.65
C SER A 212 31.86 10.67 -0.38
N TRP A 213 31.02 9.74 -0.91
CA TRP A 213 31.45 8.84 -1.99
C TRP A 213 31.64 9.60 -3.31
N PHE A 214 30.75 10.54 -3.66
CA PHE A 214 30.90 11.39 -4.86
C PHE A 214 32.06 12.35 -4.74
N GLU A 215 32.34 12.93 -3.56
CA GLU A 215 33.45 13.86 -3.31
C GLU A 215 34.85 13.25 -3.53
N LYS A 216 34.95 11.92 -3.60
CA LYS A 216 36.22 11.25 -4.01
C LYS A 216 36.60 11.53 -5.47
N ASN A 217 35.68 12.03 -6.29
CA ASN A 217 35.90 12.44 -7.66
C ASN A 217 35.50 13.91 -7.82
N PRO A 218 36.45 14.84 -7.77
CA PRO A 218 36.16 16.29 -7.80
C PRO A 218 35.57 16.78 -9.13
N ASP A 219 35.69 15.99 -10.20
CA ASP A 219 35.15 16.33 -11.52
C ASP A 219 33.63 16.11 -11.60
N ILE A 220 33.01 15.51 -10.55
CA ILE A 220 31.61 15.21 -10.52
C ILE A 220 30.91 16.02 -9.44
N ASN A 221 29.96 16.86 -9.85
CA ASN A 221 29.11 17.56 -8.90
C ASN A 221 27.95 16.66 -8.46
N PHE A 222 27.93 16.24 -7.19
CA PHE A 222 26.88 15.39 -6.60
C PHE A 222 25.46 15.95 -6.83
N GLN A 223 25.28 17.27 -6.79
CA GLN A 223 23.97 17.91 -6.95
C GLN A 223 23.36 17.71 -8.35
N ASP A 224 24.18 17.39 -9.36
CA ASP A 224 23.69 17.06 -10.71
C ASP A 224 23.17 15.62 -10.82
N HIS A 225 23.47 14.80 -9.84
CA HIS A 225 23.10 13.39 -9.75
C HIS A 225 21.98 13.13 -8.72
N LEU A 226 21.63 14.13 -7.92
CA LEU A 226 20.70 13.98 -6.79
C LEU A 226 19.31 14.54 -7.12
N TYR A 227 18.31 13.72 -6.88
CA TYR A 227 16.88 14.06 -6.93
C TYR A 227 16.23 13.81 -5.57
N GLY A 228 15.33 14.70 -5.16
CA GLY A 228 14.57 14.61 -3.92
C GLY A 228 13.08 14.42 -4.17
N ILE A 229 12.45 13.56 -3.38
CA ILE A 229 10.99 13.39 -3.38
C ILE A 229 10.47 13.57 -1.95
N SER A 230 9.72 14.65 -1.71
CA SER A 230 9.25 15.01 -0.37
C SER A 230 8.03 15.93 -0.38
N ALA A 231 7.33 16.02 0.75
CA ALA A 231 6.37 17.10 1.01
C ALA A 231 7.08 18.37 1.54
N ASN A 232 8.34 18.28 1.94
CA ASN A 232 9.13 19.35 2.57
C ASN A 232 10.19 19.91 1.61
N ALA A 233 9.77 20.84 0.75
CA ALA A 233 10.68 21.52 -0.18
C ALA A 233 11.81 22.29 0.55
N HIS A 234 11.51 22.87 1.74
CA HIS A 234 12.50 23.61 2.51
C HIS A 234 13.65 22.71 2.97
N ALA A 235 13.35 21.51 3.50
CA ALA A 235 14.37 20.56 3.90
C ALA A 235 15.21 20.07 2.73
N MET A 236 14.60 19.82 1.56
CA MET A 236 15.34 19.50 0.33
C MET A 236 16.29 20.63 -0.11
N ASN A 237 15.81 21.88 -0.07
CA ASN A 237 16.63 23.07 -0.37
C ASN A 237 17.80 23.21 0.61
N SER A 238 17.54 23.01 1.91
CA SER A 238 18.58 23.09 2.96
C SER A 238 19.67 22.03 2.80
N PHE A 239 19.33 20.86 2.26
CA PHE A 239 20.30 19.82 1.89
C PHE A 239 21.07 20.17 0.60
N GLY A 240 20.59 21.14 -0.18
CA GLY A 240 21.20 21.60 -1.44
C GLY A 240 20.65 20.89 -2.69
N ILE A 241 19.49 20.25 -2.63
CA ILE A 241 18.86 19.66 -3.83
C ILE A 241 18.33 20.79 -4.71
N LYS A 242 18.74 20.82 -5.98
CA LYS A 242 18.27 21.81 -6.95
C LYS A 242 16.75 21.76 -7.09
N GLU A 243 16.08 22.88 -7.16
CA GLU A 243 14.63 22.95 -7.31
C GLU A 243 14.13 22.18 -8.55
N SER A 244 14.89 22.20 -9.64
CA SER A 244 14.61 21.40 -10.85
C SER A 244 14.63 19.89 -10.63
N ASN A 245 15.29 19.43 -9.57
CA ASN A 245 15.48 18.03 -9.22
C ASN A 245 14.57 17.61 -8.06
N GLN A 246 13.58 18.44 -7.69
CA GLN A 246 12.65 18.15 -6.61
C GLN A 246 11.29 17.74 -7.16
N PHE A 247 10.75 16.66 -6.59
CA PHE A 247 9.37 16.21 -6.78
C PHE A 247 8.62 16.40 -5.47
N LEU A 248 7.51 17.14 -5.53
CA LEU A 248 6.74 17.49 -4.34
C LEU A 248 5.57 16.53 -4.12
N LEU A 249 5.27 16.27 -2.87
CA LEU A 249 4.14 15.47 -2.42
C LEU A 249 3.14 16.37 -1.67
N LEU A 250 1.86 16.01 -1.72
CA LEU A 250 0.91 16.58 -0.78
C LEU A 250 1.26 16.13 0.65
N ASP A 251 1.29 17.06 1.60
CA ASP A 251 1.52 16.74 3.02
C ASP A 251 0.43 15.80 3.59
N SER A 252 -0.76 15.84 3.03
CA SER A 252 -1.87 14.94 3.37
C SER A 252 -1.74 13.51 2.82
N LEU A 253 -0.73 13.22 1.97
CA LEU A 253 -0.50 11.87 1.47
C LEU A 253 0.18 11.00 2.53
N GLY A 254 -0.45 9.89 2.91
CA GLY A 254 0.15 8.90 3.80
C GLY A 254 1.27 8.11 3.11
N GLY A 255 2.40 7.87 3.82
CA GLY A 255 3.58 7.21 3.26
C GLY A 255 3.29 5.86 2.61
N ARG A 256 2.58 4.94 3.29
CA ARG A 256 2.22 3.61 2.77
C ARG A 256 1.20 3.63 1.62
N PHE A 257 0.55 4.78 1.38
CA PHE A 257 -0.37 5.01 0.25
C PHE A 257 0.26 5.86 -0.86
N SER A 258 1.56 6.14 -0.80
CA SER A 258 2.22 7.07 -1.72
C SER A 258 2.60 6.47 -3.09
N ILE A 259 2.39 5.19 -3.28
CA ILE A 259 2.69 4.46 -4.52
C ILE A 259 2.10 5.11 -5.79
N TRP A 260 1.05 5.93 -5.66
CA TRP A 260 0.38 6.64 -6.76
C TRP A 260 1.05 7.97 -7.15
N SER A 261 2.06 8.39 -6.42
CA SER A 261 2.75 9.69 -6.58
C SER A 261 4.14 9.55 -7.21
N SER A 262 4.88 10.65 -7.25
CA SER A 262 6.29 10.68 -7.68
C SER A 262 7.22 9.74 -6.89
N ILE A 263 6.81 9.27 -5.72
CA ILE A 263 7.53 8.23 -4.96
C ILE A 263 7.83 7.00 -5.82
N SER A 264 6.93 6.65 -6.75
CA SER A 264 7.11 5.50 -7.63
C SER A 264 7.92 5.79 -8.90
N LEU A 265 8.33 7.04 -9.12
CA LEU A 265 9.10 7.42 -10.31
C LEU A 265 10.32 6.52 -10.58
N PRO A 266 11.12 6.11 -9.56
CA PRO A 266 12.22 5.19 -9.78
C PRO A 266 11.83 3.88 -10.46
N ALA A 267 10.66 3.35 -10.17
CA ALA A 267 10.20 2.08 -10.75
C ALA A 267 9.95 2.16 -12.28
N PHE A 268 9.73 3.35 -12.80
CA PHE A 268 9.41 3.57 -14.22
C PHE A 268 10.60 4.06 -15.05
N ILE A 269 11.82 4.11 -14.50
CA ILE A 269 12.99 4.63 -15.23
C ILE A 269 13.36 3.76 -16.44
N ASN A 270 13.06 2.47 -16.37
CA ASN A 270 13.28 1.50 -17.45
C ASN A 270 12.04 1.30 -18.35
N SER A 271 10.95 1.99 -18.07
CA SER A 271 9.73 1.98 -18.85
C SER A 271 9.41 3.40 -19.34
N ASP A 272 8.16 3.75 -19.45
CA ASP A 272 7.74 5.06 -19.91
C ASP A 272 6.60 5.64 -19.06
N PHE A 273 6.19 6.84 -19.42
CA PHE A 273 5.09 7.52 -18.75
C PHE A 273 3.73 6.82 -18.96
N SER A 274 3.55 6.05 -20.05
CA SER A 274 2.30 5.31 -20.26
C SER A 274 2.13 4.22 -19.20
N SER A 275 3.20 3.49 -18.87
CA SER A 275 3.18 2.48 -17.80
C SER A 275 2.81 3.05 -16.42
N TYR A 276 3.23 4.29 -16.13
CA TYR A 276 2.78 4.99 -14.93
C TYR A 276 1.29 5.35 -14.99
N LEU A 277 0.79 5.76 -16.16
CA LEU A 277 -0.63 6.06 -16.35
C LEU A 277 -1.50 4.80 -16.25
N ASP A 278 -1.04 3.66 -16.75
CA ASP A 278 -1.73 2.37 -16.67
C ASP A 278 -1.91 1.93 -15.21
N LEU A 279 -0.87 2.12 -14.39
CA LEU A 279 -0.97 1.91 -12.93
C LEU A 279 -2.08 2.76 -12.30
N LEU A 280 -2.13 4.05 -12.64
CA LEU A 280 -3.16 4.96 -12.11
C LEU A 280 -4.56 4.60 -12.63
N GLU A 281 -4.68 4.17 -13.89
CA GLU A 281 -5.95 3.76 -14.48
C GLU A 281 -6.50 2.50 -13.83
N GLY A 282 -5.67 1.48 -13.63
CA GLY A 282 -6.07 0.26 -12.90
C GLY A 282 -6.56 0.57 -11.48
N ALA A 283 -5.85 1.47 -10.77
CA ALA A 283 -6.29 1.90 -9.44
C ALA A 283 -7.60 2.70 -9.47
N GLN A 284 -7.83 3.51 -10.50
CA GLN A 284 -9.08 4.24 -10.69
C GLN A 284 -10.26 3.30 -11.03
N LEU A 285 -10.02 2.21 -11.78
CA LEU A 285 -11.02 1.16 -12.01
C LEU A 285 -11.46 0.54 -10.68
N ALA A 286 -10.51 0.18 -9.81
CA ALA A 286 -10.80 -0.33 -8.47
C ALA A 286 -11.54 0.69 -7.60
N ASP A 287 -11.21 1.98 -7.67
CA ASP A 287 -11.93 3.05 -6.95
C ASP A 287 -13.39 3.16 -7.40
N ARG A 288 -13.63 3.14 -8.72
CA ARG A 288 -15.00 3.18 -9.27
C ARG A 288 -15.80 1.97 -8.83
N HIS A 289 -15.22 0.77 -8.93
CA HIS A 289 -15.85 -0.45 -8.45
C HIS A 289 -16.23 -0.36 -6.97
N THR A 290 -15.28 0.04 -6.12
CA THR A 290 -15.50 0.19 -4.67
C THR A 290 -16.62 1.19 -4.36
N ASN A 291 -16.70 2.29 -5.11
CA ASN A 291 -17.67 3.35 -4.84
C ASN A 291 -19.07 3.06 -5.39
N SER A 292 -19.20 2.27 -6.46
CA SER A 292 -20.47 2.13 -7.18
C SER A 292 -21.10 0.73 -7.11
N ALA A 293 -20.30 -0.34 -6.89
CA ALA A 293 -20.85 -1.69 -6.86
C ALA A 293 -21.81 -1.90 -5.68
N SER A 294 -22.79 -2.77 -5.86
CA SER A 294 -23.64 -3.27 -4.77
C SER A 294 -22.78 -4.06 -3.77
N TRP A 295 -23.20 -4.20 -2.52
CA TRP A 295 -22.37 -4.84 -1.50
C TRP A 295 -22.01 -6.29 -1.84
N GLU A 296 -22.94 -7.01 -2.48
CA GLU A 296 -22.79 -8.41 -2.90
C GLU A 296 -21.73 -8.60 -3.98
N SER A 297 -21.47 -7.55 -4.77
CA SER A 297 -20.51 -7.57 -5.87
C SER A 297 -19.25 -6.74 -5.58
N ASN A 298 -19.15 -6.14 -4.40
CA ASN A 298 -18.07 -5.20 -4.05
C ASN A 298 -16.88 -5.94 -3.45
N ILE A 299 -15.90 -6.29 -4.28
CA ILE A 299 -14.72 -7.07 -3.86
C ILE A 299 -14.03 -6.49 -2.63
N PRO A 300 -13.61 -5.20 -2.58
CA PRO A 300 -12.95 -4.64 -1.39
C PRO A 300 -13.82 -4.69 -0.12
N VAL A 301 -15.12 -4.50 -0.26
CA VAL A 301 -16.05 -4.55 0.89
C VAL A 301 -16.18 -5.98 1.40
N ILE A 302 -16.35 -6.97 0.52
CA ILE A 302 -16.41 -8.39 0.92
C ILE A 302 -15.09 -8.82 1.57
N MET A 303 -13.93 -8.45 1.01
CA MET A 303 -12.63 -8.73 1.64
C MET A 303 -12.56 -8.15 3.06
N ALA A 304 -13.03 -6.93 3.28
CA ALA A 304 -13.06 -6.30 4.60
C ALA A 304 -14.01 -7.02 5.56
N LEU A 305 -15.20 -7.40 5.11
CA LEU A 305 -16.20 -8.14 5.90
C LEU A 305 -15.68 -9.52 6.31
N LEU A 306 -15.03 -10.24 5.38
CA LEU A 306 -14.40 -11.54 5.66
C LEU A 306 -13.23 -11.40 6.64
N SER A 307 -12.43 -10.32 6.53
CA SER A 307 -11.36 -10.05 7.49
C SER A 307 -11.92 -9.81 8.89
N ILE A 308 -13.00 -9.03 9.04
CA ILE A 308 -13.67 -8.79 10.32
C ILE A 308 -14.26 -10.10 10.86
N TRP A 309 -14.88 -10.90 10.01
CA TRP A 309 -15.42 -12.20 10.38
C TRP A 309 -14.35 -13.14 10.91
N ASN A 310 -13.26 -13.31 10.16
CA ASN A 310 -12.16 -14.19 10.54
C ASN A 310 -11.51 -13.73 11.86
N THR A 311 -11.19 -12.45 11.99
CA THR A 311 -10.48 -11.94 13.17
C THR A 311 -11.36 -11.83 14.41
N SER A 312 -12.57 -11.29 14.29
CA SER A 312 -13.39 -10.89 15.42
C SER A 312 -14.43 -11.92 15.82
N ALA A 313 -14.81 -12.83 14.92
CA ALA A 313 -15.80 -13.88 15.20
C ALA A 313 -15.16 -15.27 15.34
N LEU A 314 -14.24 -15.63 14.43
CA LEU A 314 -13.56 -16.92 14.44
C LEU A 314 -12.24 -16.90 15.22
N ASN A 315 -11.76 -15.74 15.66
CA ASN A 315 -10.47 -15.56 16.34
C ASN A 315 -9.25 -16.02 15.51
N ILE A 316 -9.36 -15.92 14.19
CA ILE A 316 -8.26 -16.20 13.26
C ILE A 316 -7.46 -14.91 13.07
N ASN A 317 -6.39 -14.74 13.85
CA ASN A 317 -5.67 -13.48 13.99
C ASN A 317 -4.49 -13.33 13.03
N ASN A 318 -4.37 -14.21 12.05
CA ASN A 318 -3.35 -14.15 11.03
C ASN A 318 -3.93 -14.41 9.64
N HIS A 319 -3.33 -13.77 8.63
CA HIS A 319 -3.74 -13.87 7.23
C HIS A 319 -2.53 -14.10 6.35
N GLY A 320 -2.49 -15.24 5.69
CA GLY A 320 -1.42 -15.64 4.77
C GLY A 320 -1.67 -15.08 3.38
N ILE A 321 -0.66 -14.45 2.78
CA ILE A 321 -0.70 -13.99 1.41
C ILE A 321 0.42 -14.66 0.63
N PHE A 322 0.05 -15.49 -0.34
CA PHE A 322 0.98 -16.26 -1.16
C PHE A 322 0.80 -15.90 -2.63
N THR A 323 1.85 -15.35 -3.23
CA THR A 323 1.84 -14.96 -4.64
C THR A 323 2.50 -16.05 -5.50
N TYR A 324 1.89 -16.40 -6.61
CA TYR A 324 2.45 -17.38 -7.56
C TYR A 324 2.97 -16.73 -8.86
N ASN A 325 3.05 -15.40 -8.87
CA ASN A 325 3.75 -14.63 -9.89
C ASN A 325 5.04 -14.08 -9.29
N PHE A 326 6.20 -14.42 -9.86
CA PHE A 326 7.51 -13.99 -9.37
C PHE A 326 7.65 -12.46 -9.28
N ARG A 327 7.00 -11.73 -10.18
CA ARG A 327 7.00 -10.26 -10.17
C ARG A 327 6.19 -9.64 -9.04
N LEU A 328 5.41 -10.45 -8.31
CA LEU A 328 4.63 -10.04 -7.12
C LEU A 328 5.24 -10.57 -5.81
N ARG A 329 6.48 -11.09 -5.80
CA ARG A 329 7.11 -11.70 -4.61
C ARG A 329 7.20 -10.76 -3.41
N SER A 330 7.27 -9.44 -3.62
CA SER A 330 7.28 -8.42 -2.56
C SER A 330 5.89 -7.89 -2.19
N LEU A 331 4.82 -8.35 -2.83
CA LEU A 331 3.45 -7.87 -2.58
C LEU A 331 3.04 -8.06 -1.11
N THR A 332 3.39 -9.20 -0.52
CA THR A 332 3.06 -9.50 0.89
C THR A 332 3.67 -8.47 1.84
N LYS A 333 4.92 -8.04 1.62
CA LYS A 333 5.58 -7.01 2.43
C LYS A 333 4.86 -5.67 2.33
N TYR A 334 4.46 -5.27 1.13
CA TYR A 334 3.72 -4.04 0.90
C TYR A 334 2.33 -4.06 1.57
N ILE A 335 1.57 -5.15 1.39
CA ILE A 335 0.24 -5.31 2.04
C ILE A 335 0.38 -5.37 3.57
N ALA A 336 1.42 -6.03 4.08
CA ALA A 336 1.68 -6.09 5.52
C ALA A 336 1.80 -4.68 6.14
N GLN A 337 2.62 -3.81 5.54
CA GLN A 337 2.69 -2.43 6.01
C GLN A 337 1.35 -1.70 5.84
N MET A 338 0.75 -1.80 4.65
CA MET A 338 -0.50 -1.10 4.35
C MET A 338 -1.63 -1.49 5.32
N SER A 339 -1.76 -2.78 5.65
CA SER A 339 -2.80 -3.29 6.56
C SER A 339 -2.46 -3.06 8.03
N MET A 340 -1.30 -3.55 8.50
CA MET A 340 -0.98 -3.56 9.92
C MET A 340 -0.69 -2.15 10.47
N GLU A 341 0.00 -1.30 9.71
CA GLU A 341 0.23 0.10 10.11
C GLU A 341 -1.07 0.92 10.09
N SER A 342 -1.97 0.66 9.14
CA SER A 342 -3.26 1.36 9.09
C SER A 342 -4.21 0.94 10.18
N ASN A 343 -4.36 -0.37 10.38
CA ASN A 343 -5.44 -0.96 11.17
C ASN A 343 -4.96 -1.54 12.50
N GLY A 344 -3.67 -1.77 12.71
CA GLY A 344 -3.13 -2.34 13.94
C GLY A 344 -3.23 -1.38 15.14
N LYS A 345 -4.46 -1.08 15.56
CA LYS A 345 -4.78 -0.11 16.60
C LYS A 345 -5.79 -0.69 17.58
N SER A 346 -5.50 -0.62 18.89
CA SER A 346 -6.37 -1.15 19.95
C SER A 346 -7.46 -0.17 20.40
N ILE A 347 -7.35 1.09 20.00
CA ILE A 347 -8.27 2.16 20.41
C ILE A 347 -8.92 2.82 19.19
N ASN A 348 -10.16 3.26 19.38
CA ASN A 348 -10.89 4.07 18.39
C ASN A 348 -10.55 5.56 18.48
N PHE A 349 -11.17 6.40 17.65
CA PHE A 349 -10.96 7.86 17.66
C PHE A 349 -11.43 8.59 18.93
N GLU A 350 -12.22 7.93 19.76
CA GLU A 350 -12.64 8.43 21.07
C GLU A 350 -11.72 7.96 22.22
N SER A 351 -10.55 7.38 21.89
CA SER A 351 -9.61 6.79 22.86
C SER A 351 -10.21 5.64 23.71
N GLN A 352 -11.20 4.95 23.16
CA GLN A 352 -11.83 3.79 23.79
C GLN A 352 -11.32 2.51 23.14
N SER A 353 -11.30 1.41 23.88
CA SER A 353 -10.95 0.10 23.35
C SER A 353 -11.94 -0.32 22.24
N SER A 354 -11.41 -0.80 21.12
CA SER A 354 -12.20 -1.40 20.05
C SER A 354 -12.69 -2.79 20.48
N PRO A 355 -13.96 -3.14 20.25
CA PRO A 355 -14.41 -4.51 20.44
C PRO A 355 -13.88 -5.47 19.36
N PHE A 356 -13.39 -4.92 18.24
CA PHE A 356 -12.87 -5.69 17.11
C PHE A 356 -11.36 -5.79 17.15
N LEU A 357 -10.83 -6.92 16.70
CA LEU A 357 -9.45 -7.02 16.25
C LEU A 357 -9.34 -6.31 14.90
N THR A 358 -8.53 -5.26 14.83
CA THR A 358 -8.57 -4.30 13.74
C THR A 358 -7.63 -4.64 12.59
N SER A 359 -6.69 -5.57 12.79
CA SER A 359 -5.82 -6.10 11.75
C SER A 359 -5.35 -7.50 12.14
N PRO A 360 -5.42 -8.48 11.23
CA PRO A 360 -4.68 -9.71 11.41
C PRO A 360 -3.17 -9.46 11.25
N LEU A 361 -2.35 -10.37 11.74
CA LEU A 361 -0.95 -10.47 11.33
C LEU A 361 -0.89 -10.88 9.85
N ILE A 362 -0.34 -10.02 9.01
CA ILE A 362 -0.11 -10.34 7.59
C ILE A 362 1.26 -10.98 7.44
N TRP A 363 1.31 -12.15 6.80
CA TRP A 363 2.52 -12.92 6.55
C TRP A 363 2.43 -13.70 5.24
N GLY A 364 3.48 -14.43 4.86
CA GLY A 364 3.54 -15.20 3.63
C GLY A 364 4.68 -14.75 2.72
N GLY A 365 4.49 -14.83 1.42
CA GLY A 365 5.51 -14.45 0.44
C GLY A 365 5.31 -15.15 -0.91
N TYR A 366 6.41 -15.39 -1.63
CA TYR A 366 6.36 -16.12 -2.89
C TYR A 366 5.96 -17.57 -2.67
N GLY A 367 4.84 -18.01 -3.27
CA GLY A 367 4.17 -19.26 -2.97
C GLY A 367 5.05 -20.49 -3.18
N ILE A 368 5.84 -20.52 -4.26
CA ILE A 368 6.76 -21.65 -4.55
C ILE A 368 7.77 -21.85 -3.41
N GLU A 369 8.41 -20.78 -2.92
CA GLU A 369 9.34 -20.85 -1.79
C GLU A 369 8.62 -21.20 -0.48
N SER A 370 7.41 -20.65 -0.30
CA SER A 370 6.59 -20.88 0.89
C SER A 370 6.13 -22.34 1.00
N GLN A 371 5.92 -23.06 -0.11
CA GLN A 371 5.60 -24.50 -0.11
C GLN A 371 6.68 -25.33 0.58
N HIS A 372 7.94 -24.92 0.47
CA HIS A 372 9.08 -25.63 1.07
C HIS A 372 9.45 -25.13 2.48
N SER A 373 8.76 -24.14 3.01
CA SER A 373 9.06 -23.53 4.31
C SER A 373 7.86 -23.52 5.28
N THR A 374 6.70 -23.06 4.83
CA THR A 374 5.56 -22.74 5.70
C THR A 374 4.36 -23.65 5.53
N PHE A 375 4.25 -24.38 4.42
CA PHE A 375 3.06 -25.19 4.12
C PHE A 375 2.90 -26.38 5.05
N GLN A 376 3.99 -26.94 5.59
CA GLN A 376 3.91 -27.97 6.64
C GLN A 376 3.09 -27.43 7.85
N TRP A 377 3.35 -26.20 8.25
CA TRP A 377 2.63 -25.57 9.35
C TRP A 377 1.18 -25.23 8.97
N LEU A 378 0.91 -24.76 7.74
CA LEU A 378 -0.44 -24.51 7.25
C LEU A 378 -1.31 -25.76 7.22
N MET A 379 -0.72 -26.90 6.83
CA MET A 379 -1.47 -28.16 6.66
C MET A 379 -1.65 -28.96 7.94
N GLN A 380 -0.72 -28.86 8.89
CA GLN A 380 -0.68 -29.73 10.08
C GLN A 380 -0.48 -28.94 11.40
N GLY A 381 -0.28 -27.63 11.33
CA GLY A 381 -0.22 -26.76 12.51
C GLY A 381 -1.57 -26.66 13.21
N LYS A 382 -1.54 -26.34 14.51
CA LYS A 382 -2.77 -26.19 15.31
C LYS A 382 -3.42 -24.80 15.20
N THR A 383 -2.71 -23.82 14.62
CA THR A 383 -3.20 -22.45 14.50
C THR A 383 -3.90 -22.28 13.16
N GLU A 384 -5.14 -21.86 13.18
CA GLU A 384 -5.88 -21.54 11.97
C GLU A 384 -5.36 -20.25 11.30
N THR A 385 -5.34 -20.26 9.98
CA THR A 385 -4.90 -19.15 9.14
C THR A 385 -5.94 -18.88 8.07
N SER A 386 -6.33 -17.62 7.89
CA SER A 386 -7.05 -17.21 6.68
C SER A 386 -6.04 -16.96 5.54
N CYS A 387 -6.42 -17.27 4.31
CA CYS A 387 -5.63 -17.02 3.11
C CYS A 387 -6.51 -16.38 2.04
#